data_281ee8d8692fcc7fc10c420c60e90a89
#
_entry.id   281ee8d8692fcc7fc10c420c60e90a89
#
_cell.length_a   1.000
_cell.length_b   1.000
_cell.length_c   1.000
_cell.angle_alpha   90.00
_cell.angle_beta   90.00
_cell.angle_gamma   90.00
#
_symmetry.space_group_name_H-M   'P 1'
#
loop_
_entity.id
_entity.type
_entity.pdbx_description
1 polymer ?
#
loop_
_entity_poly.entity_id
_entity_poly.type
_entity_poly.pdbx_seq_one_letter_code
_entity_poly.pdbx_strand_id
1 'polypeptide(L)'
;LPGFVANLFAHLGRDPWPANHMKLHATSVFRWTERMLACDPDTPEFPGYDYNLPDTDEVPVTLGPLLRLMAQDYLPEIQMMVDFTDAWLAKQGDMPAGTPVGGKPEARNIGQGMFRLRGMELESWVTPYTLYMLQRITDAFAGLGPAEQAFVRRFFAEHGLEDLLTLKAQRRVERRNEREQRRVAAVARVPFTVMGGI
;
A
#
# COMPACT_ATOMS: atom_id res chain seq x y z
N LEU A 1 8.59 8.38 4.00
CA LEU A 1 9.88 8.02 4.60
C LEU A 1 9.73 7.18 5.88
N PRO A 2 8.94 7.54 6.92
CA PRO A 2 8.83 6.75 8.15
C PRO A 2 8.41 5.28 7.92
N GLY A 3 7.56 5.01 6.94
CA GLY A 3 7.11 3.66 6.60
C GLY A 3 8.25 2.73 6.14
N PHE A 4 9.27 3.27 5.46
CA PHE A 4 10.44 2.49 5.05
C PHE A 4 11.38 2.23 6.22
N VAL A 5 11.61 3.23 7.07
CA VAL A 5 12.49 3.07 8.25
C VAL A 5 11.97 1.97 9.16
N ALA A 6 10.67 1.92 9.43
CA ALA A 6 10.08 0.91 10.29
C ALA A 6 10.36 -0.52 9.78
N ASN A 7 10.17 -0.75 8.49
CA ASN A 7 10.42 -2.07 7.90
C ASN A 7 11.93 -2.40 7.81
N LEU A 8 12.73 -1.45 7.36
CA LEU A 8 14.17 -1.66 7.17
C LEU A 8 14.91 -1.81 8.50
N PHE A 9 14.51 -1.07 9.55
CA PHE A 9 15.15 -1.14 10.85
C PHE A 9 14.54 -2.22 11.74
N ALA A 10 13.23 -2.12 12.04
CA ALA A 10 12.61 -2.95 13.08
C ALA A 10 12.48 -4.42 12.68
N HIS A 11 12.35 -4.70 11.40
CA HIS A 11 12.22 -6.06 10.88
C HIS A 11 13.51 -6.54 10.21
N LEU A 12 13.89 -5.96 9.07
CA LEU A 12 15.04 -6.45 8.30
C LEU A 12 16.38 -6.16 8.98
N GLY A 13 16.54 -5.00 9.61
CA GLY A 13 17.79 -4.60 10.25
C GLY A 13 18.10 -5.36 11.55
N ARG A 14 17.12 -5.99 12.17
CA ARG A 14 17.27 -6.77 13.41
C ARG A 14 17.40 -8.27 13.17
N ASP A 15 17.02 -8.74 12.02
CA ASP A 15 17.24 -10.13 11.62
C ASP A 15 18.66 -10.25 11.03
N PRO A 16 19.50 -11.16 11.52
CA PRO A 16 20.89 -11.30 11.11
C PRO A 16 21.10 -11.48 9.61
N TRP A 17 20.23 -12.25 8.94
CA TRP A 17 20.39 -12.53 7.53
C TRP A 17 20.10 -11.30 6.65
N PRO A 18 18.94 -10.64 6.69
CA PRO A 18 18.69 -9.46 5.88
C PRO A 18 19.56 -8.27 6.29
N ALA A 19 19.92 -8.11 7.57
CA ALA A 19 20.87 -7.09 8.00
C ALA A 19 22.22 -7.26 7.34
N ASN A 20 22.76 -8.50 7.31
CA ASN A 20 24.00 -8.80 6.62
C ASN A 20 23.89 -8.60 5.10
N HIS A 21 22.77 -9.01 4.51
CA HIS A 21 22.49 -8.77 3.09
C HIS A 21 22.50 -7.28 2.74
N MET A 22 21.86 -6.44 3.54
CA MET A 22 21.89 -4.97 3.35
C MET A 22 23.31 -4.41 3.47
N LYS A 23 24.09 -4.87 4.44
CA LYS A 23 25.50 -4.43 4.62
C LYS A 23 26.37 -4.75 3.42
N LEU A 24 26.15 -5.90 2.80
CA LEU A 24 26.97 -6.37 1.67
C LEU A 24 26.51 -5.80 0.32
N HIS A 25 25.20 -5.65 0.12
CA HIS A 25 24.63 -5.38 -1.21
C HIS A 25 23.88 -4.05 -1.31
N ALA A 26 23.54 -3.44 -0.17
CA ALA A 26 22.78 -2.19 -0.11
C ALA A 26 23.29 -1.31 1.04
N THR A 27 24.61 -1.11 1.11
CA THR A 27 25.28 -0.40 2.21
C THR A 27 24.71 1.00 2.44
N SER A 28 24.38 1.74 1.37
CA SER A 28 23.79 3.07 1.48
C SER A 28 22.41 3.03 2.14
N VAL A 29 21.61 1.99 1.86
CA VAL A 29 20.29 1.80 2.51
C VAL A 29 20.48 1.48 3.98
N PHE A 30 21.42 0.59 4.31
CA PHE A 30 21.74 0.23 5.69
C PHE A 30 22.17 1.48 6.49
N ARG A 31 23.15 2.24 5.98
CA ARG A 31 23.64 3.48 6.63
C ARG A 31 22.56 4.55 6.73
N TRP A 32 21.72 4.70 5.70
CA TRP A 32 20.59 5.61 5.76
C TRP A 32 19.61 5.23 6.88
N THR A 33 19.33 3.93 7.04
CA THR A 33 18.45 3.42 8.09
C THR A 33 19.00 3.74 9.49
N GLU A 34 20.30 3.58 9.69
CA GLU A 34 20.98 3.91 10.96
C GLU A 34 20.91 5.40 11.26
N ARG A 35 21.18 6.27 10.28
CA ARG A 35 21.09 7.73 10.46
C ARG A 35 19.66 8.20 10.75
N MET A 36 18.69 7.65 10.04
CA MET A 36 17.28 8.00 10.29
C MET A 36 16.83 7.61 11.69
N LEU A 37 17.38 6.53 12.24
CA LEU A 37 17.12 6.13 13.63
C LEU A 37 17.82 7.04 14.65
N ALA A 38 19.05 7.43 14.34
CA ALA A 38 19.82 8.33 15.21
C ALA A 38 19.26 9.76 15.22
N CYS A 39 18.29 10.08 14.36
CA CYS A 39 17.76 11.43 14.18
C CYS A 39 18.87 12.46 13.90
N ASP A 40 19.85 12.07 13.09
CA ASP A 40 21.00 12.91 12.73
C ASP A 40 20.77 13.52 11.32
N PRO A 41 20.05 14.67 11.25
CA PRO A 41 19.73 15.31 9.97
C PRO A 41 20.88 16.17 9.43
N ASP A 42 21.87 16.49 10.26
CA ASP A 42 22.75 17.63 9.99
C ASP A 42 24.06 17.25 9.32
N THR A 43 24.37 15.96 9.20
CA THR A 43 25.60 15.51 8.56
C THR A 43 25.33 14.85 7.22
N PRO A 44 25.51 15.55 6.09
CA PRO A 44 25.38 14.93 4.77
C PRO A 44 26.39 13.82 4.62
N GLU A 45 25.92 12.64 4.22
CA GLU A 45 26.81 11.48 4.00
C GLU A 45 27.75 11.70 2.82
N PHE A 46 27.32 12.46 1.84
CA PHE A 46 28.07 12.76 0.63
C PHE A 46 28.22 14.27 0.47
N PRO A 47 29.38 14.84 0.80
CA PRO A 47 29.68 16.25 0.57
C PRO A 47 29.51 16.58 -0.91
N GLY A 48 28.80 17.65 -1.20
CA GLY A 48 28.52 18.09 -2.58
C GLY A 48 27.32 17.44 -3.24
N TYR A 49 26.60 16.56 -2.57
CA TYR A 49 25.29 16.08 -3.04
C TYR A 49 24.23 17.16 -2.80
N ASP A 50 23.34 17.35 -3.78
CA ASP A 50 22.22 18.23 -3.63
C ASP A 50 21.12 17.53 -2.82
N TYR A 51 20.89 18.02 -1.61
CA TYR A 51 19.85 17.51 -0.70
C TYR A 51 18.50 18.25 -0.84
N ASN A 52 18.36 19.10 -1.83
CA ASN A 52 17.09 19.76 -2.08
C ASN A 52 16.03 18.72 -2.44
N LEU A 53 14.85 18.91 -1.88
CA LEU A 53 13.70 18.12 -2.28
C LEU A 53 13.26 18.59 -3.68
N PRO A 54 12.86 17.66 -4.55
CA PRO A 54 12.25 18.04 -5.83
C PRO A 54 10.97 18.84 -5.58
N ASP A 55 10.59 19.66 -6.56
CA ASP A 55 9.29 20.35 -6.52
C ASP A 55 8.14 19.34 -6.35
N THR A 56 7.02 19.82 -5.81
CA THR A 56 5.89 18.96 -5.40
C THR A 56 5.35 18.06 -6.50
N ASP A 57 5.44 18.50 -7.76
CA ASP A 57 4.92 17.75 -8.91
C ASP A 57 6.03 16.98 -9.67
N GLU A 58 7.28 17.08 -9.23
CA GLU A 58 8.38 16.34 -9.82
C GLU A 58 8.50 14.95 -9.20
N VAL A 59 8.35 13.93 -10.03
CA VAL A 59 8.53 12.54 -9.60
C VAL A 59 9.99 12.12 -9.83
N PRO A 60 10.76 11.79 -8.76
CA PRO A 60 12.15 11.38 -8.91
C PRO A 60 12.27 10.14 -9.79
N VAL A 61 13.23 10.15 -10.73
CA VAL A 61 13.50 9.01 -11.65
C VAL A 61 13.77 7.71 -10.87
N THR A 62 14.35 7.85 -9.67
CA THR A 62 14.66 6.73 -8.77
C THR A 62 13.42 6.04 -8.20
N LEU A 63 12.24 6.67 -8.25
CA LEU A 63 10.97 6.05 -7.83
C LEU A 63 10.48 5.00 -8.84
N GLY A 64 10.80 5.16 -10.12
CA GLY A 64 10.34 4.25 -11.18
C GLY A 64 10.66 2.76 -10.94
N PRO A 65 11.92 2.40 -10.62
CA PRO A 65 12.26 1.02 -10.28
C PRO A 65 11.47 0.46 -9.09
N LEU A 66 11.21 1.28 -8.07
CA LEU A 66 10.40 0.88 -6.91
C LEU A 66 8.96 0.60 -7.31
N LEU A 67 8.36 1.46 -8.14
CA LEU A 67 6.99 1.27 -8.64
C LEU A 67 6.86 0.00 -9.49
N ARG A 68 7.85 -0.29 -10.34
CA ARG A 68 7.87 -1.54 -11.11
C ARG A 68 7.99 -2.78 -10.21
N LEU A 69 8.77 -2.69 -9.14
CA LEU A 69 8.85 -3.76 -8.15
C LEU A 69 7.51 -3.97 -7.44
N MET A 70 6.82 -2.88 -7.09
CA MET A 70 5.48 -2.96 -6.51
C MET A 70 4.47 -3.58 -7.49
N ALA A 71 4.52 -3.25 -8.78
CA ALA A 71 3.69 -3.85 -9.80
C ALA A 71 3.93 -5.37 -9.90
N GLN A 72 5.18 -5.78 -9.85
CA GLN A 72 5.57 -7.17 -9.99
C GLN A 72 5.22 -8.01 -8.74
N ASP A 73 5.48 -7.48 -7.56
CA ASP A 73 5.49 -8.27 -6.33
C ASP A 73 4.23 -8.05 -5.46
N TYR A 74 3.61 -6.86 -5.52
CA TYR A 74 2.48 -6.52 -4.67
C TYR A 74 1.13 -6.59 -5.38
N LEU A 75 1.06 -6.17 -6.64
CA LEU A 75 -0.21 -6.15 -7.39
C LEU A 75 -0.88 -7.53 -7.50
N PRO A 76 -0.16 -8.65 -7.74
CA PRO A 76 -0.77 -9.98 -7.77
C PRO A 76 -1.46 -10.38 -6.46
N GLU A 77 -0.88 -10.03 -5.32
CA GLU A 77 -1.48 -10.28 -3.99
C GLU A 77 -2.75 -9.46 -3.80
N ILE A 78 -2.73 -8.17 -4.17
CA ILE A 78 -3.90 -7.30 -4.07
C ILE A 78 -5.04 -7.78 -4.98
N GLN A 79 -4.73 -8.20 -6.21
CA GLN A 79 -5.72 -8.78 -7.12
C GLN A 79 -6.39 -10.01 -6.48
N MET A 80 -5.59 -10.93 -5.96
CA MET A 80 -6.10 -12.10 -5.25
C MET A 80 -7.01 -11.71 -4.08
N MET A 81 -6.63 -10.69 -3.30
CA MET A 81 -7.45 -10.23 -2.16
C MET A 81 -8.80 -9.67 -2.61
N VAL A 82 -8.86 -8.95 -3.73
CA VAL A 82 -10.11 -8.45 -4.31
C VAL A 82 -10.98 -9.63 -4.76
N ASP A 83 -10.43 -10.54 -5.56
CA ASP A 83 -11.15 -11.69 -6.11
C ASP A 83 -11.67 -12.60 -5.00
N PHE A 84 -10.86 -12.87 -3.98
CA PHE A 84 -11.26 -13.65 -2.81
C PHE A 84 -12.41 -12.96 -2.06
N THR A 85 -12.29 -11.64 -1.86
CA THR A 85 -13.32 -10.88 -1.14
C THR A 85 -14.64 -10.89 -1.88
N ASP A 86 -14.65 -10.75 -3.19
CA ASP A 86 -15.85 -10.79 -4.00
C ASP A 86 -16.50 -12.19 -3.98
N ALA A 87 -15.69 -13.25 -4.08
CA ALA A 87 -16.16 -14.63 -3.92
C ALA A 87 -16.69 -14.93 -2.51
N TRP A 88 -16.06 -14.36 -1.48
CA TRP A 88 -16.53 -14.47 -0.10
C TRP A 88 -17.86 -13.74 0.10
N LEU A 89 -17.99 -12.50 -0.40
CA LEU A 89 -19.21 -11.70 -0.35
C LEU A 89 -20.39 -12.39 -1.04
N ALA A 90 -20.15 -13.03 -2.18
CA ALA A 90 -21.18 -13.77 -2.90
C ALA A 90 -21.79 -14.92 -2.06
N LYS A 91 -21.05 -15.45 -1.09
CA LYS A 91 -21.50 -16.53 -0.20
C LYS A 91 -22.24 -16.01 1.05
N GLN A 92 -22.16 -14.70 1.35
CA GLN A 92 -22.74 -14.14 2.56
C GLN A 92 -24.23 -13.75 2.42
N GLY A 93 -24.80 -13.84 1.21
CA GLY A 93 -26.16 -13.38 0.94
C GLY A 93 -26.30 -11.86 1.11
N ASP A 94 -27.46 -11.43 1.60
CA ASP A 94 -27.74 -10.00 1.86
C ASP A 94 -27.10 -9.57 3.19
N MET A 95 -25.88 -9.08 3.13
CA MET A 95 -25.16 -8.57 4.30
C MET A 95 -25.45 -7.07 4.48
N PRO A 96 -26.08 -6.64 5.58
CA PRO A 96 -26.35 -5.23 5.84
C PRO A 96 -25.08 -4.38 5.87
N ALA A 97 -25.21 -3.10 5.45
CA ALA A 97 -24.13 -2.14 5.59
C ALA A 97 -23.70 -2.00 7.05
N GLY A 98 -22.41 -1.90 7.29
CA GLY A 98 -21.84 -1.80 8.63
C GLY A 98 -21.72 -3.13 9.38
N THR A 99 -21.97 -4.27 8.76
CA THR A 99 -21.71 -5.59 9.34
C THR A 99 -20.21 -5.74 9.61
N PRO A 100 -19.79 -6.14 10.84
CA PRO A 100 -18.40 -6.45 11.13
C PRO A 100 -17.90 -7.62 10.28
N VAL A 101 -16.75 -7.45 9.67
CA VAL A 101 -16.12 -8.49 8.85
C VAL A 101 -15.21 -9.36 9.72
N GLY A 102 -15.24 -10.68 9.49
CA GLY A 102 -14.41 -11.63 10.20
C GLY A 102 -15.10 -12.36 11.38
N GLY A 103 -16.36 -12.06 11.65
CA GLY A 103 -17.20 -12.80 12.62
C GLY A 103 -16.87 -12.58 14.10
N LYS A 104 -15.68 -12.04 14.41
CA LYS A 104 -15.26 -11.64 15.77
C LYS A 104 -14.61 -10.28 15.73
N PRO A 105 -14.70 -9.47 16.80
CA PRO A 105 -14.08 -8.14 16.85
C PRO A 105 -12.55 -8.16 16.59
N GLU A 106 -11.90 -9.25 16.97
CA GLU A 106 -10.46 -9.45 16.85
C GLU A 106 -10.03 -10.08 15.52
N ALA A 107 -10.97 -10.61 14.74
CA ALA A 107 -10.65 -11.24 13.47
C ALA A 107 -10.27 -10.15 12.44
N ARG A 108 -9.01 -10.17 12.03
CA ARG A 108 -8.44 -9.18 11.08
C ARG A 108 -8.54 -9.62 9.63
N ASN A 109 -8.91 -10.86 9.37
CA ASN A 109 -8.97 -11.47 8.04
C ASN A 109 -10.30 -12.19 7.82
N ILE A 110 -10.61 -12.45 6.55
CA ILE A 110 -11.80 -13.18 6.11
C ILE A 110 -11.47 -14.56 5.53
N GLY A 111 -10.20 -14.91 5.48
CA GLY A 111 -9.70 -16.19 4.98
C GLY A 111 -8.28 -16.07 4.45
N GLN A 112 -7.86 -17.09 3.73
CA GLN A 112 -6.56 -17.18 3.07
C GLN A 112 -6.79 -17.41 1.58
N GLY A 113 -6.00 -16.75 0.74
CA GLY A 113 -6.02 -16.88 -0.70
C GLY A 113 -4.64 -17.22 -1.25
N MET A 114 -4.63 -17.88 -2.41
CA MET A 114 -3.42 -18.25 -3.12
C MET A 114 -3.14 -17.26 -4.24
N PHE A 115 -1.89 -16.87 -4.41
CA PHE A 115 -1.42 -16.06 -5.53
C PHE A 115 -0.04 -16.51 -6.00
N ARG A 116 0.38 -16.05 -7.16
CA ARG A 116 1.71 -16.35 -7.69
C ARG A 116 2.63 -15.17 -7.57
N LEU A 117 3.78 -15.39 -6.93
CA LEU A 117 4.86 -14.42 -6.82
C LEU A 117 6.12 -15.01 -7.44
N ARG A 118 6.61 -14.42 -8.54
CA ARG A 118 7.84 -14.85 -9.24
C ARG A 118 7.88 -16.35 -9.55
N GLY A 119 6.74 -16.91 -9.93
CA GLY A 119 6.61 -18.34 -10.29
C GLY A 119 6.33 -19.28 -9.12
N MET A 120 6.40 -18.81 -7.89
CA MET A 120 6.02 -19.57 -6.69
C MET A 120 4.57 -19.32 -6.32
N GLU A 121 3.88 -20.37 -5.86
CA GLU A 121 2.56 -20.24 -5.24
C GLU A 121 2.72 -19.91 -3.76
N LEU A 122 2.07 -18.84 -3.33
CA LEU A 122 2.10 -18.36 -1.95
C LEU A 122 0.68 -18.21 -1.44
N GLU A 123 0.50 -18.49 -0.14
CA GLU A 123 -0.74 -18.25 0.58
C GLU A 123 -0.62 -16.96 1.40
N SER A 124 -1.66 -16.11 1.34
CA SER A 124 -1.72 -14.89 2.15
C SER A 124 -3.09 -14.71 2.79
N TRP A 125 -3.08 -14.06 3.96
CA TRP A 125 -4.29 -13.69 4.67
C TRP A 125 -5.02 -12.54 3.98
N VAL A 126 -6.30 -12.74 3.67
CA VAL A 126 -7.14 -11.69 3.09
C VAL A 126 -7.65 -10.77 4.19
N THR A 127 -7.07 -9.59 4.24
CA THR A 127 -7.34 -8.59 5.27
C THR A 127 -8.16 -7.43 4.70
N PRO A 128 -9.38 -7.17 5.20
CA PRO A 128 -10.21 -6.05 4.72
C PRO A 128 -9.53 -4.68 4.80
N TYR A 129 -8.56 -4.51 5.67
CA TYR A 129 -7.77 -3.27 5.73
C TYR A 129 -6.96 -3.00 4.46
N THR A 130 -6.45 -4.02 3.82
CA THR A 130 -5.75 -3.86 2.54
C THR A 130 -6.69 -3.29 1.48
N LEU A 131 -7.94 -3.77 1.44
CA LEU A 131 -8.97 -3.22 0.56
C LEU A 131 -9.35 -1.78 0.92
N TYR A 132 -9.39 -1.45 2.21
CA TYR A 132 -9.58 -0.06 2.63
C TYR A 132 -8.45 0.85 2.14
N MET A 133 -7.20 0.39 2.19
CA MET A 133 -6.06 1.15 1.66
C MET A 133 -6.12 1.28 0.13
N LEU A 134 -6.50 0.22 -0.58
CA LEU A 134 -6.73 0.24 -2.03
C LEU A 134 -7.81 1.27 -2.41
N GLN A 135 -8.92 1.31 -1.67
CA GLN A 135 -9.98 2.28 -1.90
C GLN A 135 -9.49 3.72 -1.82
N ARG A 136 -8.57 4.03 -0.93
CA ARG A 136 -8.01 5.39 -0.83
C ARG A 136 -7.26 5.80 -2.09
N ILE A 137 -6.58 4.86 -2.73
CA ILE A 137 -5.88 5.11 -4.01
C ILE A 137 -6.90 5.35 -5.12
N THR A 138 -7.87 4.46 -5.26
CA THR A 138 -8.88 4.56 -6.32
C THR A 138 -9.82 5.77 -6.13
N ASP A 139 -10.16 6.12 -4.88
CA ASP A 139 -10.96 7.31 -4.58
C ASP A 139 -10.18 8.60 -4.87
N ALA A 140 -8.91 8.66 -4.48
CA ALA A 140 -8.05 9.81 -4.79
C ALA A 140 -7.92 10.00 -6.30
N PHE A 141 -7.67 8.93 -7.03
CA PHE A 141 -7.60 8.98 -8.50
C PHE A 141 -8.94 9.41 -9.12
N ALA A 142 -10.06 8.89 -8.65
CA ALA A 142 -11.38 9.26 -9.15
C ALA A 142 -11.76 10.72 -8.86
N GLY A 143 -11.17 11.32 -7.83
CA GLY A 143 -11.37 12.73 -7.47
C GLY A 143 -10.57 13.73 -8.30
N LEU A 144 -9.60 13.26 -9.10
CA LEU A 144 -8.78 14.11 -9.97
C LEU A 144 -9.56 14.62 -11.17
N GLY A 145 -9.15 15.77 -11.70
CA GLY A 145 -9.63 16.28 -12.99
C GLY A 145 -9.17 15.41 -14.18
N PRO A 146 -9.85 15.53 -15.35
CA PRO A 146 -9.55 14.68 -16.51
C PRO A 146 -8.09 14.71 -16.96
N ALA A 147 -7.44 15.88 -16.95
CA ALA A 147 -6.05 16.06 -17.34
C ALA A 147 -5.09 15.35 -16.35
N GLU A 148 -5.36 15.51 -15.07
CA GLU A 148 -4.58 14.85 -14.01
C GLU A 148 -4.77 13.33 -14.05
N GLN A 149 -5.99 12.84 -14.24
CA GLN A 149 -6.25 11.41 -14.43
C GLN A 149 -5.48 10.85 -15.64
N ALA A 150 -5.44 11.58 -16.76
CA ALA A 150 -4.70 11.15 -17.94
C ALA A 150 -3.18 11.09 -17.67
N PHE A 151 -2.64 12.06 -16.94
CA PHE A 151 -1.23 12.03 -16.50
C PHE A 151 -0.94 10.83 -15.60
N VAL A 152 -1.74 10.64 -14.55
CA VAL A 152 -1.56 9.53 -13.58
C VAL A 152 -1.69 8.18 -14.28
N ARG A 153 -2.67 7.97 -15.17
CA ARG A 153 -2.80 6.73 -15.94
C ARG A 153 -1.55 6.42 -16.73
N ARG A 154 -1.04 7.40 -17.49
CA ARG A 154 0.17 7.21 -18.29
C ARG A 154 1.36 6.87 -17.41
N PHE A 155 1.56 7.61 -16.33
CA PHE A 155 2.64 7.36 -15.38
C PHE A 155 2.56 5.97 -14.73
N PHE A 156 1.36 5.52 -14.32
CA PHE A 156 1.15 4.20 -13.75
C PHE A 156 1.33 3.09 -14.79
N ALA A 157 0.86 3.30 -16.03
CA ALA A 157 1.04 2.36 -17.13
C ALA A 157 2.53 2.14 -17.48
N GLU A 158 3.35 3.18 -17.49
CA GLU A 158 4.80 3.11 -17.68
C GLU A 158 5.51 2.26 -16.62
N HIS A 159 4.86 2.05 -15.47
CA HIS A 159 5.40 1.29 -14.35
C HIS A 159 4.65 -0.02 -14.06
N GLY A 160 3.68 -0.40 -14.90
CA GLY A 160 2.90 -1.63 -14.75
C GLY A 160 1.87 -1.62 -13.61
N LEU A 161 1.47 -0.43 -13.15
CA LEU A 161 0.53 -0.24 -12.04
C LEU A 161 -0.86 0.26 -12.47
N GLU A 162 -1.16 0.32 -13.77
CA GLU A 162 -2.40 0.92 -14.26
C GLU A 162 -3.65 0.26 -13.65
N ASP A 163 -3.63 -1.06 -13.51
CA ASP A 163 -4.75 -1.82 -12.95
C ASP A 163 -5.08 -1.39 -11.52
N LEU A 164 -4.08 -0.95 -10.74
CA LEU A 164 -4.28 -0.49 -9.37
C LEU A 164 -5.25 0.71 -9.27
N LEU A 165 -5.34 1.51 -10.32
CA LEU A 165 -6.20 2.70 -10.36
C LEU A 165 -7.69 2.37 -10.48
N THR A 166 -8.02 1.18 -10.94
CA THR A 166 -9.40 0.73 -11.19
C THR A 166 -9.79 -0.49 -10.39
N LEU A 167 -8.83 -1.17 -9.80
CA LEU A 167 -9.03 -2.38 -9.00
C LEU A 167 -9.83 -2.06 -7.74
N LYS A 168 -10.96 -2.75 -7.55
CA LYS A 168 -11.84 -2.55 -6.40
C LYS A 168 -12.69 -3.78 -6.13
N ALA A 169 -12.97 -4.07 -4.87
CA ALA A 169 -13.97 -5.05 -4.47
C ALA A 169 -15.41 -4.53 -4.74
N GLN A 170 -16.37 -5.43 -4.89
CA GLN A 170 -17.78 -5.10 -5.14
C GLN A 170 -18.39 -4.24 -4.05
N ARG A 171 -17.92 -4.38 -2.81
CA ARG A 171 -18.40 -3.61 -1.67
C ARG A 171 -17.24 -2.87 -1.00
N ARG A 172 -17.55 -1.67 -0.53
CA ARG A 172 -16.58 -0.83 0.18
C ARG A 172 -16.36 -1.32 1.61
N VAL A 173 -15.14 -1.12 2.09
CA VAL A 173 -14.75 -1.32 3.49
C VAL A 173 -14.76 0.03 4.20
N GLU A 174 -15.44 0.12 5.34
CA GLU A 174 -15.43 1.30 6.21
C GLU A 174 -14.57 1.05 7.45
N ARG A 175 -13.83 2.06 7.83
CA ARG A 175 -13.14 2.08 9.12
C ARG A 175 -13.99 2.87 10.12
N ARG A 176 -14.48 2.23 11.16
CA ARG A 176 -15.26 2.91 12.20
C ARG A 176 -14.34 3.30 13.35
N ASN A 177 -14.12 4.62 13.50
CA ASN A 177 -13.34 5.22 14.58
C ASN A 177 -12.00 4.54 14.84
N GLU A 178 -11.15 5.11 15.60
CA GLU A 178 -9.78 4.70 15.93
C GLU A 178 -9.60 3.24 16.43
N ARG A 179 -10.70 2.53 16.67
CA ARG A 179 -10.72 1.11 17.06
C ARG A 179 -10.87 0.18 15.87
N GLU A 180 -10.09 0.23 14.87
CA GLU A 180 -9.92 -0.78 13.78
C GLU A 180 -11.13 -1.72 13.46
N GLN A 181 -12.36 -1.35 13.81
CA GLN A 181 -13.56 -2.12 13.44
C GLN A 181 -13.84 -1.88 11.97
N ARG A 182 -13.52 -2.86 11.17
CA ARG A 182 -13.70 -2.84 9.72
C ARG A 182 -15.06 -3.39 9.38
N ARG A 183 -15.79 -2.68 8.52
CA ARG A 183 -17.11 -3.08 8.06
C ARG A 183 -17.13 -3.11 6.55
N VAL A 184 -17.84 -4.05 5.97
CA VAL A 184 -18.15 -4.04 4.54
C VAL A 184 -19.41 -3.21 4.33
N ALA A 185 -19.29 -2.08 3.66
CA ALA A 185 -20.44 -1.23 3.31
C ALA A 185 -21.04 -1.64 1.95
N ALA A 186 -22.34 -1.47 1.82
CA ALA A 186 -22.97 -1.47 0.50
C ALA A 186 -22.41 -0.30 -0.32
N VAL A 187 -22.30 -0.44 -1.63
CA VAL A 187 -21.81 0.61 -2.54
C VAL A 187 -22.81 1.74 -2.57
N ALA A 188 -22.77 2.62 -1.56
CA ALA A 188 -23.36 3.93 -1.62
C ALA A 188 -22.23 4.92 -1.90
N ARG A 189 -22.40 5.78 -2.90
CA ARG A 189 -21.50 6.90 -3.15
C ARG A 189 -21.57 7.83 -1.95
N VAL A 190 -20.61 7.76 -1.05
CA VAL A 190 -20.45 8.78 -0.02
C VAL A 190 -19.39 9.76 -0.54
N PRO A 191 -19.69 11.04 -0.66
CA PRO A 191 -18.70 12.02 -1.05
C PRO A 191 -17.60 12.09 0.01
N PHE A 192 -16.35 12.07 -0.44
CA PHE A 192 -15.16 12.24 0.39
C PHE A 192 -15.12 13.70 0.89
N THR A 193 -15.27 13.89 2.19
CA THR A 193 -14.98 15.18 2.81
C THR A 193 -13.54 15.15 3.28
N VAL A 194 -12.67 15.87 2.57
CA VAL A 194 -11.32 16.18 3.06
C VAL A 194 -11.48 17.02 4.31
N MET A 195 -11.23 16.47 5.48
CA MET A 195 -10.97 17.31 6.64
C MET A 195 -9.57 17.89 6.43
N GLY A 196 -9.57 19.10 5.91
CA GLY A 196 -8.40 19.96 5.93
C GLY A 196 -8.11 20.36 7.36
N GLY A 197 -6.86 20.50 7.66
CA GLY A 197 -6.47 21.35 8.74
C GLY A 197 -5.56 20.76 9.77
N ILE A 198 -4.48 21.37 9.78
CA ILE A 198 -3.49 21.87 10.72
C ILE A 198 -2.38 20.88 11.00
#